data_1b73b3ce83d2511e96878ece03912814
#
_entry.id   1b73b3ce83d2511e96878ece03912814
#
_cell.length_a   1.000
_cell.length_b   1.000
_cell.length_c   1.000
_cell.angle_alpha   90.00
_cell.angle_beta   90.00
_cell.angle_gamma   90.00
#
_symmetry.space_group_name_H-M   'P 1'
#
loop_
_entity.id
_entity.type
_entity.pdbx_description
1 polymer ?
#
loop_
_entity_poly.entity_id
_entity_poly.type
_entity_poly.pdbx_seq_one_letter_code
_entity_poly.pdbx_strand_id
1 'polypeptide(L)'
;MSNIAQKSINSELKFVYSDNDTLSIIFQNNEILLGVVGEFNNNIKELEKITKTNIYSRGNSILVKSSAKNNEIVKNAIKFLSEQFIINGTIEKKDIISSVNKFMIDEKINSDKNIEYIIKTPKKSVIPRSEKQKNYVRALKESEIIISAGPAGTGKTFLAVAVALTMLLEKKIERIILSRPA
;
A
#
# COMPACT_ATOMS: atom_id res chain seq x y z
N MET A 1 -9.80 16.83 0.46
CA MET A 1 -9.97 16.48 -0.97
C MET A 1 -10.06 14.97 -1.24
N SER A 2 -9.61 14.07 -0.36
CA SER A 2 -9.64 12.60 -0.57
C SER A 2 -11.04 11.95 -0.56
N ASN A 3 -11.99 12.47 0.17
CA ASN A 3 -13.35 11.87 0.30
C ASN A 3 -14.26 12.05 -0.92
N ILE A 4 -14.04 13.09 -1.72
CA ILE A 4 -14.86 13.36 -2.93
C ILE A 4 -14.41 12.44 -4.08
N ALA A 5 -13.10 12.26 -4.26
CA ALA A 5 -12.54 11.37 -5.26
C ALA A 5 -12.90 9.88 -5.00
N GLN A 6 -12.87 9.44 -3.75
CA GLN A 6 -13.27 8.06 -3.38
C GLN A 6 -14.76 7.78 -3.61
N LYS A 7 -15.63 8.78 -3.43
CA LYS A 7 -17.07 8.63 -3.66
C LYS A 7 -17.40 8.54 -5.16
N SER A 8 -16.68 9.29 -6.02
CA SER A 8 -16.86 9.25 -7.47
C SER A 8 -16.35 7.93 -8.10
N ILE A 9 -15.29 7.34 -7.59
CA ILE A 9 -14.71 6.11 -8.15
C ILE A 9 -15.57 4.88 -7.89
N ASN A 10 -16.23 4.79 -6.75
CA ASN A 10 -17.13 3.67 -6.46
C ASN A 10 -18.35 3.64 -7.42
N SER A 11 -18.67 4.75 -8.09
CA SER A 11 -19.67 4.82 -9.16
C SER A 11 -19.09 4.51 -10.55
N GLU A 12 -17.78 4.65 -10.75
CA GLU A 12 -17.10 4.47 -12.04
C GLU A 12 -16.60 3.05 -12.27
N LEU A 13 -16.40 2.27 -11.20
CA LEU A 13 -15.89 0.90 -11.27
C LEU A 13 -16.88 -0.10 -10.67
N LYS A 14 -17.23 -1.11 -11.46
CA LYS A 14 -18.01 -2.26 -11.00
C LYS A 14 -17.15 -3.51 -10.97
N PHE A 15 -17.15 -4.21 -9.84
CA PHE A 15 -16.39 -5.44 -9.65
C PHE A 15 -17.35 -6.65 -9.67
N VAL A 16 -17.05 -7.64 -10.50
CA VAL A 16 -17.83 -8.86 -10.65
C VAL A 16 -16.89 -10.06 -10.54
N TYR A 17 -17.17 -10.94 -9.61
CA TYR A 17 -16.48 -12.23 -9.51
C TYR A 17 -17.32 -13.28 -10.23
N SER A 18 -16.75 -13.96 -11.25
CA SER A 18 -17.41 -15.05 -11.95
C SER A 18 -17.16 -16.37 -11.25
N ASP A 19 -15.95 -16.58 -10.74
CA ASP A 19 -15.47 -17.73 -9.98
C ASP A 19 -14.48 -17.23 -8.94
N ASN A 20 -13.97 -18.12 -8.07
CA ASN A 20 -12.96 -17.78 -7.07
C ASN A 20 -11.66 -17.23 -7.71
N ASP A 21 -11.39 -17.57 -8.97
CA ASP A 21 -10.16 -17.26 -9.69
C ASP A 21 -10.32 -16.18 -10.78
N THR A 22 -11.55 -15.69 -11.01
CA THR A 22 -11.83 -14.75 -12.11
C THR A 22 -12.53 -13.49 -11.57
N LEU A 23 -11.90 -12.35 -11.74
CA LEU A 23 -12.41 -11.02 -11.41
C LEU A 23 -12.59 -10.20 -12.70
N SER A 24 -13.77 -9.66 -12.92
CA SER A 24 -14.05 -8.66 -13.97
C SER A 24 -14.22 -7.29 -13.36
N ILE A 25 -13.45 -6.32 -13.84
CA ILE A 25 -13.50 -4.90 -13.44
C ILE A 25 -14.08 -4.12 -14.61
N ILE A 26 -15.30 -3.63 -14.45
CA ILE A 26 -16.04 -2.92 -15.50
C ILE A 26 -15.93 -1.42 -15.23
N PHE A 27 -15.51 -0.67 -16.23
CA PHE A 27 -15.39 0.78 -16.18
C PHE A 27 -16.62 1.44 -16.81
N GLN A 28 -17.19 2.41 -16.13
CA GLN A 28 -18.27 3.24 -16.67
C GLN A 28 -17.72 4.33 -17.61
N ASN A 29 -16.50 4.77 -17.37
CA ASN A 29 -15.81 5.78 -18.18
C ASN A 29 -14.62 5.15 -18.92
N ASN A 30 -14.67 5.20 -20.27
CA ASN A 30 -13.63 4.67 -21.13
C ASN A 30 -12.32 5.48 -21.06
N GLU A 31 -12.37 6.76 -20.74
CA GLU A 31 -11.18 7.59 -20.60
C GLU A 31 -10.33 7.13 -19.42
N ILE A 32 -10.99 6.82 -18.29
CA ILE A 32 -10.31 6.26 -17.11
C ILE A 32 -9.73 4.88 -17.45
N LEU A 33 -10.48 4.03 -18.15
CA LEU A 33 -9.98 2.73 -18.61
C LEU A 33 -8.71 2.87 -19.43
N LEU A 34 -8.73 3.73 -20.46
CA LEU A 34 -7.59 3.96 -21.35
C LEU A 34 -6.38 4.50 -20.58
N GLY A 35 -6.58 5.40 -19.63
CA GLY A 35 -5.53 5.90 -18.76
C GLY A 35 -4.92 4.81 -17.86
N VAL A 36 -5.76 3.96 -17.27
CA VAL A 36 -5.31 2.85 -16.42
C VAL A 36 -4.57 1.78 -17.24
N VAL A 37 -5.08 1.43 -18.41
CA VAL A 37 -4.48 0.44 -19.32
C VAL A 37 -3.15 0.94 -19.88
N GLY A 38 -3.07 2.24 -20.18
CA GLY A 38 -1.91 2.90 -20.76
C GLY A 38 -1.71 2.58 -22.25
N GLU A 39 -0.83 3.31 -22.89
CA GLU A 39 -0.50 3.10 -24.29
C GLU A 39 -0.01 1.67 -24.54
N PHE A 40 -0.54 1.00 -25.55
CA PHE A 40 -0.22 -0.39 -25.91
C PHE A 40 -0.32 -1.38 -24.74
N ASN A 41 -1.20 -1.12 -23.77
CA ASN A 41 -1.40 -1.92 -22.54
C ASN A 41 -0.15 -1.96 -21.64
N ASN A 42 0.73 -0.98 -21.70
CA ASN A 42 2.00 -0.99 -20.97
C ASN A 42 1.81 -1.02 -19.46
N ASN A 43 0.82 -0.28 -18.94
CA ASN A 43 0.54 -0.26 -17.49
C ASN A 43 0.03 -1.63 -17.01
N ILE A 44 -0.85 -2.26 -17.77
CA ILE A 44 -1.38 -3.60 -17.46
C ILE A 44 -0.27 -4.64 -17.52
N LYS A 45 0.59 -4.62 -18.55
CA LYS A 45 1.74 -5.54 -18.67
C LYS A 45 2.71 -5.41 -17.50
N GLU A 46 2.94 -4.18 -17.01
CA GLU A 46 3.78 -3.96 -15.84
C GLU A 46 3.10 -4.50 -14.57
N LEU A 47 1.79 -4.28 -14.43
CA LEU A 47 1.00 -4.82 -13.32
C LEU A 47 1.02 -6.37 -13.32
N GLU A 48 0.86 -7.02 -14.47
CA GLU A 48 0.97 -8.48 -14.63
C GLU A 48 2.32 -9.01 -14.14
N LYS A 49 3.42 -8.37 -14.57
CA LYS A 49 4.78 -8.77 -14.16
C LYS A 49 4.97 -8.70 -12.64
N ILE A 50 4.49 -7.63 -12.02
CA ILE A 50 4.68 -7.41 -10.57
C ILE A 50 3.80 -8.36 -9.75
N THR A 51 2.54 -8.56 -10.17
CA THR A 51 1.55 -9.37 -9.43
C THR A 51 1.58 -10.85 -9.81
N LYS A 52 2.28 -11.20 -10.90
CA LYS A 52 2.30 -12.56 -11.49
C LYS A 52 0.90 -13.09 -11.77
N THR A 53 0.05 -12.25 -12.34
CA THR A 53 -1.34 -12.56 -12.69
C THR A 53 -1.54 -12.43 -14.19
N ASN A 54 -2.59 -13.04 -14.73
CA ASN A 54 -3.00 -12.85 -16.12
C ASN A 54 -4.10 -11.79 -16.18
N ILE A 55 -3.85 -10.67 -16.87
CA ILE A 55 -4.77 -9.55 -16.97
C ILE A 55 -5.09 -9.27 -18.44
N TYR A 56 -6.36 -9.27 -18.78
CA TYR A 56 -6.83 -9.04 -20.15
C TYR A 56 -7.74 -7.82 -20.19
N SER A 57 -7.50 -6.91 -21.13
CA SER A 57 -8.40 -5.79 -21.42
C SER A 57 -9.32 -6.16 -22.59
N ARG A 58 -10.64 -6.05 -22.40
CA ARG A 58 -11.64 -6.32 -23.44
C ARG A 58 -12.82 -5.37 -23.34
N GLY A 59 -13.03 -4.58 -24.38
CA GLY A 59 -14.09 -3.57 -24.40
C GLY A 59 -13.90 -2.56 -23.27
N ASN A 60 -14.91 -2.40 -22.42
CA ASN A 60 -14.90 -1.51 -21.26
C ASN A 60 -14.48 -2.21 -19.95
N SER A 61 -13.86 -3.38 -20.03
CA SER A 61 -13.55 -4.18 -18.84
C SER A 61 -12.13 -4.72 -18.83
N ILE A 62 -11.61 -4.93 -17.64
CA ILE A 62 -10.36 -5.63 -17.36
C ILE A 62 -10.73 -6.95 -16.67
N LEU A 63 -10.30 -8.07 -17.26
CA LEU A 63 -10.46 -9.41 -16.73
C LEU A 63 -9.16 -9.86 -16.08
N VAL A 64 -9.21 -10.28 -14.84
CA VAL A 64 -8.07 -10.80 -14.07
C VAL A 64 -8.32 -12.27 -13.76
N LYS A 65 -7.36 -13.13 -14.13
CA LYS A 65 -7.39 -14.56 -13.81
C LYS A 65 -6.22 -14.90 -12.91
N SER A 66 -6.51 -15.14 -11.62
CA SER A 66 -5.52 -15.51 -10.62
C SER A 66 -6.21 -16.01 -9.35
N SER A 67 -5.43 -16.41 -8.34
CA SER A 67 -6.00 -16.74 -7.04
C SER A 67 -6.82 -15.58 -6.45
N ALA A 68 -7.81 -15.89 -5.63
CA ALA A 68 -8.65 -14.89 -4.96
C ALA A 68 -7.82 -13.79 -4.27
N LYS A 69 -6.69 -14.18 -3.69
CA LYS A 69 -5.74 -13.30 -3.05
C LYS A 69 -5.12 -12.28 -4.01
N ASN A 70 -4.57 -12.75 -5.13
CA ASN A 70 -3.96 -11.87 -6.12
C ASN A 70 -5.02 -11.02 -6.84
N ASN A 71 -6.22 -11.54 -7.04
CA ASN A 71 -7.35 -10.78 -7.58
C ASN A 71 -7.68 -9.55 -6.70
N GLU A 72 -7.63 -9.70 -5.38
CA GLU A 72 -7.89 -8.59 -4.46
C GLU A 72 -6.77 -7.54 -4.52
N ILE A 73 -5.50 -7.96 -4.63
CA ILE A 73 -4.37 -7.03 -4.83
C ILE A 73 -4.55 -6.24 -6.12
N VAL A 74 -4.85 -6.91 -7.24
CA VAL A 74 -5.03 -6.26 -8.55
C VAL A 74 -6.24 -5.33 -8.53
N LYS A 75 -7.36 -5.73 -7.94
CA LYS A 75 -8.56 -4.90 -7.75
C LYS A 75 -8.22 -3.58 -7.06
N ASN A 76 -7.53 -3.67 -5.93
CA ASN A 76 -7.17 -2.49 -5.16
C ASN A 76 -6.12 -1.63 -5.87
N ALA A 77 -5.17 -2.25 -6.58
CA ALA A 77 -4.20 -1.53 -7.40
C ALA A 77 -4.88 -0.77 -8.55
N ILE A 78 -5.80 -1.38 -9.29
CA ILE A 78 -6.55 -0.73 -10.37
C ILE A 78 -7.42 0.40 -9.82
N LYS A 79 -8.08 0.20 -8.67
CA LYS A 79 -8.84 1.26 -8.00
C LYS A 79 -7.94 2.47 -7.69
N PHE A 80 -6.78 2.23 -7.09
CA PHE A 80 -5.82 3.29 -6.77
C PHE A 80 -5.31 4.01 -8.04
N LEU A 81 -4.97 3.26 -9.10
CA LEU A 81 -4.51 3.85 -10.37
C LEU A 81 -5.61 4.69 -11.02
N SER A 82 -6.88 4.26 -10.95
CA SER A 82 -8.02 5.06 -11.42
C SER A 82 -8.15 6.37 -10.64
N GLU A 83 -7.95 6.34 -9.31
CA GLU A 83 -7.90 7.54 -8.47
C GLU A 83 -6.78 8.50 -8.90
N GLN A 84 -5.57 7.96 -9.11
CA GLN A 84 -4.43 8.76 -9.55
C GLN A 84 -4.67 9.38 -10.93
N PHE A 85 -5.25 8.63 -11.86
CA PHE A 85 -5.57 9.15 -13.18
C PHE A 85 -6.61 10.29 -13.13
N ILE A 86 -7.66 10.16 -12.33
CA ILE A 86 -8.67 11.23 -12.17
C ILE A 86 -8.04 12.51 -11.57
N ILE A 87 -7.08 12.37 -10.66
CA ILE A 87 -6.45 13.51 -9.99
C ILE A 87 -5.37 14.16 -10.87
N ASN A 88 -4.52 13.35 -11.51
CA ASN A 88 -3.30 13.81 -12.16
C ASN A 88 -3.37 13.80 -13.70
N GLY A 89 -4.38 13.14 -14.28
CA GLY A 89 -4.53 12.96 -15.74
C GLY A 89 -3.55 11.96 -16.35
N THR A 90 -2.57 11.46 -15.58
CA THR A 90 -1.53 10.53 -16.06
C THR A 90 -1.17 9.51 -15.01
N ILE A 91 -0.66 8.35 -15.44
CA ILE A 91 -0.13 7.29 -14.57
C ILE A 91 1.33 7.06 -14.95
N GLU A 92 2.21 7.18 -13.97
CA GLU A 92 3.62 6.87 -14.13
C GLU A 92 3.95 5.46 -13.63
N LYS A 93 5.07 4.89 -14.09
CA LYS A 93 5.55 3.57 -13.66
C LYS A 93 5.71 3.45 -12.13
N LYS A 94 6.12 4.54 -11.47
CA LYS A 94 6.22 4.59 -10.00
C LYS A 94 4.88 4.40 -9.30
N ASP A 95 3.77 4.86 -9.92
CA ASP A 95 2.43 4.75 -9.36
C ASP A 95 1.96 3.29 -9.39
N ILE A 96 2.29 2.55 -10.47
CA ILE A 96 1.98 1.13 -10.60
C ILE A 96 2.71 0.32 -9.52
N ILE A 97 4.02 0.55 -9.35
CA ILE A 97 4.81 -0.11 -8.32
C ILE A 97 4.29 0.22 -6.92
N SER A 98 3.97 1.49 -6.68
CA SER A 98 3.45 1.95 -5.40
C SER A 98 2.08 1.37 -5.08
N SER A 99 1.19 1.24 -6.09
CA SER A 99 -0.13 0.65 -5.91
C SER A 99 -0.04 -0.79 -5.43
N VAL A 100 0.77 -1.61 -6.09
CA VAL A 100 0.93 -3.03 -5.73
C VAL A 100 1.62 -3.17 -4.37
N ASN A 101 2.72 -2.44 -4.13
CA ASN A 101 3.45 -2.51 -2.88
C ASN A 101 2.59 -2.12 -1.67
N LYS A 102 1.74 -1.10 -1.81
CA LYS A 102 0.81 -0.67 -0.76
C LYS A 102 -0.10 -1.83 -0.34
N PHE A 103 -0.70 -2.53 -1.29
CA PHE A 103 -1.66 -3.60 -1.01
C PHE A 103 -0.99 -4.95 -0.68
N MET A 104 0.18 -5.26 -1.24
CA MET A 104 1.00 -6.41 -0.81
C MET A 104 1.49 -6.27 0.63
N ILE A 105 1.76 -5.05 1.07
CA ILE A 105 2.13 -4.75 2.45
C ILE A 105 0.91 -4.91 3.35
N ASP A 106 -0.22 -4.31 3.00
CA ASP A 106 -1.47 -4.41 3.77
C ASP A 106 -1.94 -5.87 3.90
N GLU A 107 -1.68 -6.70 2.90
CA GLU A 107 -2.03 -8.11 2.94
C GLU A 107 -1.07 -8.97 3.77
N LYS A 108 0.23 -8.71 3.72
CA LYS A 108 1.19 -9.31 4.67
C LYS A 108 0.90 -8.91 6.11
N ILE A 109 0.33 -7.73 6.29
CA ILE A 109 -0.17 -7.22 7.56
C ILE A 109 -1.37 -8.03 8.05
N ASN A 110 -2.33 -8.32 7.19
CA ASN A 110 -3.57 -9.04 7.54
C ASN A 110 -3.37 -10.56 7.69
N SER A 111 -2.37 -11.15 7.04
CA SER A 111 -2.06 -12.58 7.15
C SER A 111 -1.15 -12.94 8.33
N ASP A 112 -0.37 -11.99 8.81
CA ASP A 112 0.48 -12.17 9.98
C ASP A 112 -0.15 -11.49 11.20
N LYS A 113 -0.15 -12.16 12.36
CA LYS A 113 -0.46 -11.62 13.69
C LYS A 113 0.44 -10.43 14.11
N ASN A 114 1.01 -9.72 13.12
CA ASN A 114 2.01 -8.65 13.27
C ASN A 114 1.43 -7.23 13.15
N ILE A 115 0.09 -7.09 13.13
CA ILE A 115 -0.59 -5.77 13.04
C ILE A 115 -0.13 -4.83 14.15
N GLU A 116 0.18 -5.39 15.32
CA GLU A 116 0.62 -4.66 16.52
C GLU A 116 1.96 -3.92 16.34
N TYR A 117 2.82 -4.38 15.41
CA TYR A 117 4.17 -3.82 15.23
C TYR A 117 4.30 -2.82 14.11
N ILE A 118 3.22 -2.53 13.37
CA ILE A 118 3.27 -1.61 12.25
C ILE A 118 3.28 -0.18 12.76
N ILE A 119 4.26 0.58 12.28
CA ILE A 119 4.41 1.99 12.57
C ILE A 119 3.85 2.76 11.38
N LYS A 120 2.66 3.35 11.54
CA LYS A 120 2.00 4.13 10.47
C LYS A 120 2.42 5.58 10.56
N THR A 121 3.10 6.09 9.54
CA THR A 121 3.37 7.51 9.37
C THR A 121 2.57 8.06 8.17
N PRO A 122 2.32 9.38 8.06
CA PRO A 122 1.53 9.94 6.97
C PRO A 122 2.07 9.64 5.57
N LYS A 123 3.38 9.49 5.45
CA LYS A 123 4.05 9.25 4.16
C LYS A 123 4.35 7.78 3.91
N LYS A 124 4.52 6.95 4.95
CA LYS A 124 5.00 5.57 4.78
C LYS A 124 4.67 4.72 6.00
N SER A 125 4.33 3.45 5.76
CA SER A 125 4.27 2.44 6.82
C SER A 125 5.64 1.81 7.02
N VAL A 126 6.11 1.71 8.26
CA VAL A 126 7.36 1.07 8.63
C VAL A 126 7.04 -0.28 9.28
N ILE A 127 7.59 -1.34 8.70
CA ILE A 127 7.36 -2.72 9.16
C ILE A 127 8.68 -3.29 9.66
N PRO A 128 8.74 -3.77 10.91
CA PRO A 128 9.90 -4.49 11.43
C PRO A 128 10.16 -5.75 10.59
N ARG A 129 11.41 -5.96 10.18
CA ARG A 129 11.81 -7.07 9.30
C ARG A 129 12.27 -8.33 10.05
N SER A 130 12.58 -8.20 11.34
CA SER A 130 13.06 -9.31 12.17
C SER A 130 12.35 -9.34 13.53
N GLU A 131 12.36 -10.50 14.19
CA GLU A 131 11.79 -10.66 15.54
C GLU A 131 12.45 -9.71 16.56
N LYS A 132 13.76 -9.48 16.44
CA LYS A 132 14.47 -8.51 17.30
C LYS A 132 13.94 -7.08 17.10
N GLN A 133 13.65 -6.69 15.85
CA GLN A 133 13.06 -5.39 15.58
C GLN A 133 11.61 -5.29 16.08
N LYS A 134 10.81 -6.36 16.00
CA LYS A 134 9.45 -6.39 16.55
C LYS A 134 9.46 -6.22 18.06
N ASN A 135 10.32 -6.98 18.76
CA ASN A 135 10.49 -6.85 20.20
C ASN A 135 10.94 -5.44 20.60
N TYR A 136 11.82 -4.83 19.80
CA TYR A 136 12.24 -3.45 20.03
C TYR A 136 11.09 -2.46 19.85
N VAL A 137 10.28 -2.60 18.80
CA VAL A 137 9.09 -1.74 18.58
C VAL A 137 8.07 -1.91 19.69
N ARG A 138 7.88 -3.13 20.21
CA ARG A 138 7.04 -3.38 21.39
C ARG A 138 7.57 -2.63 22.60
N ALA A 139 8.86 -2.80 22.92
CA ALA A 139 9.49 -2.11 24.04
C ALA A 139 9.34 -0.57 23.92
N LEU A 140 9.52 -0.01 22.72
CA LEU A 140 9.34 1.43 22.44
C LEU A 140 7.92 1.94 22.71
N LYS A 141 6.91 1.07 22.64
CA LYS A 141 5.51 1.44 22.92
C LYS A 141 5.10 1.27 24.37
N GLU A 142 5.72 0.32 25.06
CA GLU A 142 5.28 -0.15 26.40
C GLU A 142 6.18 0.33 27.54
N SER A 143 7.46 0.64 27.26
CA SER A 143 8.42 0.96 28.32
C SER A 143 8.74 2.45 28.36
N GLU A 144 8.93 3.00 29.56
CA GLU A 144 9.30 4.40 29.78
C GLU A 144 10.75 4.69 29.40
N ILE A 145 11.67 3.76 29.67
CA ILE A 145 13.10 3.88 29.38
C ILE A 145 13.55 2.65 28.60
N ILE A 146 14.21 2.87 27.48
CA ILE A 146 14.70 1.79 26.62
C ILE A 146 16.18 2.03 26.30
N ILE A 147 17.00 1.01 26.53
CA ILE A 147 18.41 0.99 26.13
C ILE A 147 18.56 -0.04 25.01
N SER A 148 18.95 0.43 23.81
CA SER A 148 19.12 -0.42 22.64
C SER A 148 20.59 -0.53 22.24
N ALA A 149 21.19 -1.69 22.44
CA ALA A 149 22.54 -2.03 22.03
C ALA A 149 22.54 -2.91 20.78
N GLY A 150 23.52 -2.72 19.91
CA GLY A 150 23.70 -3.54 18.70
C GLY A 150 24.50 -2.85 17.60
N PRO A 151 24.88 -3.59 16.53
CA PRO A 151 25.71 -3.07 15.43
C PRO A 151 25.07 -1.87 14.72
N ALA A 152 25.90 -1.07 14.05
CA ALA A 152 25.40 -0.02 13.16
C ALA A 152 24.56 -0.59 12.02
N GLY A 153 23.65 0.21 11.46
CA GLY A 153 22.83 -0.21 10.31
C GLY A 153 21.64 -1.14 10.62
N THR A 154 21.43 -1.56 11.86
CA THR A 154 20.31 -2.45 12.25
C THR A 154 18.96 -1.77 12.40
N GLY A 155 18.87 -0.46 12.14
CA GLY A 155 17.62 0.29 12.16
C GLY A 155 17.15 0.80 13.53
N LYS A 156 17.99 0.74 14.58
CA LYS A 156 17.62 1.17 15.95
C LYS A 156 17.06 2.59 16.00
N THR A 157 17.84 3.56 15.59
CA THR A 157 17.43 4.98 15.59
C THR A 157 16.24 5.23 14.66
N PHE A 158 16.23 4.59 13.49
CA PHE A 158 15.14 4.71 12.52
C PHE A 158 13.80 4.25 13.12
N LEU A 159 13.78 3.07 13.75
CA LEU A 159 12.57 2.54 14.38
C LEU A 159 12.13 3.39 15.58
N ALA A 160 13.07 3.84 16.41
CA ALA A 160 12.77 4.72 17.55
C ALA A 160 12.11 6.02 17.10
N VAL A 161 12.68 6.70 16.10
CA VAL A 161 12.13 7.95 15.55
C VAL A 161 10.75 7.70 14.89
N ALA A 162 10.59 6.59 14.18
CA ALA A 162 9.31 6.26 13.55
C ALA A 162 8.20 6.02 14.60
N VAL A 163 8.49 5.31 15.69
CA VAL A 163 7.54 5.12 16.81
C VAL A 163 7.23 6.45 17.50
N ALA A 164 8.25 7.24 17.83
CA ALA A 164 8.07 8.55 18.45
C ALA A 164 7.21 9.48 17.59
N LEU A 165 7.43 9.49 16.26
CA LEU A 165 6.62 10.27 15.32
C LEU A 165 5.15 9.80 15.31
N THR A 166 4.90 8.49 15.37
CA THR A 166 3.54 7.97 15.45
C THR A 166 2.86 8.40 16.75
N MET A 167 3.57 8.30 17.88
CA MET A 167 3.02 8.73 19.17
C MET A 167 2.72 10.24 19.21
N LEU A 168 3.55 11.06 18.54
CA LEU A 168 3.30 12.50 18.40
C LEU A 168 2.05 12.77 17.54
N LEU A 169 1.89 12.07 16.42
CA LEU A 169 0.73 12.20 15.52
C LEU A 169 -0.57 11.72 16.17
N GLU A 170 -0.48 10.69 17.02
CA GLU A 170 -1.59 10.19 17.84
C GLU A 170 -1.87 11.05 19.08
N LYS A 171 -1.10 12.16 19.27
CA LYS A 171 -1.19 13.06 20.43
C LYS A 171 -0.94 12.36 21.77
N LYS A 172 -0.19 11.25 21.78
CA LYS A 172 0.22 10.56 23.00
C LYS A 172 1.38 11.25 23.70
N ILE A 173 2.16 12.04 22.94
CA ILE A 173 3.26 12.86 23.45
C ILE A 173 3.13 14.24 22.80
N GLU A 174 3.64 15.28 23.49
CA GLU A 174 3.55 16.66 23.04
C GLU A 174 4.70 17.06 22.12
N ARG A 175 5.89 16.48 22.31
CA ARG A 175 7.11 16.81 21.55
C ARG A 175 8.12 15.67 21.54
N ILE A 176 9.00 15.68 20.56
CA ILE A 176 10.14 14.78 20.44
C ILE A 176 11.42 15.59 20.64
N ILE A 177 12.30 15.13 21.53
CA ILE A 177 13.62 15.70 21.74
C ILE A 177 14.65 14.71 21.23
N LEU A 178 15.50 15.15 20.30
CA LEU A 178 16.60 14.36 19.76
C LEU A 178 17.92 14.94 20.26
N SER A 179 18.75 14.09 20.84
CA SER A 179 20.08 14.46 21.34
C SER A 179 21.14 13.57 20.74
N ARG A 180 22.27 14.13 20.38
CA ARG A 180 23.45 13.44 19.85
C ARG A 180 24.70 14.08 20.44
N PRO A 181 25.68 13.29 20.91
CA PRO A 181 27.01 13.83 21.27
C PRO A 181 27.65 14.51 20.05
N ALA A 182 28.33 15.62 20.27
CA ALA A 182 29.09 16.37 19.26
C ALA A 182 30.35 15.59 18.86
#